data_e98c69b6ab59d3d6e3c6d949107290e1
#
_entry.id   e98c69b6ab59d3d6e3c6d949107290e1
#
_cell.length_a   1.000
_cell.length_b   1.000
_cell.length_c   1.000
_cell.angle_alpha   90.00
_cell.angle_beta   90.00
_cell.angle_gamma   90.00
#
_symmetry.space_group_name_H-M   'P 1'
#
loop_
_entity.id
_entity.type
_entity.pdbx_description
1 polymer ?
#
loop_
_entity_poly.entity_id
_entity_poly.type
_entity_poly.pdbx_seq_one_letter_code
_entity_poly.pdbx_strand_id
1 'polypeptide(L)'
;MFGNLNLQQYIFGNIKMPQFDLQKHGLRSLNEVLQDQKKETNEISWEVINPKGSHAIAVGIDAPIEVIITGSTGYYCGGMNQQANINVQGSVGPGVAENMMSGKVVIEGDASQYAGATGQGGLLVIKGNASSRCGISMKGINIVVHGNIGHMSAFMAQSGNLIVCGDAGDALGDSLYEAKLFVRGSVKSLGTDCEQKELRPEHVELLKKLLFEAECDVKPEEFKRYGSARKLYNFNVDNSDAY
;
A
#
# COMPACT_ATOMS: atom_id res chain seq x y z
N MET A 1 -4.61 34.93 7.89
CA MET A 1 -5.62 35.33 6.91
C MET A 1 -5.56 34.35 5.76
N PHE A 2 -6.39 33.32 5.78
CA PHE A 2 -6.52 32.38 4.67
C PHE A 2 -7.32 33.07 3.57
N GLY A 3 -6.69 33.33 2.42
CA GLY A 3 -7.37 33.84 1.26
C GLY A 3 -8.47 32.85 0.83
N ASN A 4 -9.60 33.38 0.40
CA ASN A 4 -10.74 32.61 -0.11
C ASN A 4 -10.29 31.62 -1.19
N LEU A 5 -10.09 30.36 -0.81
CA LEU A 5 -9.96 29.24 -1.73
C LEU A 5 -11.31 29.06 -2.41
N ASN A 6 -11.40 29.45 -3.67
CA ASN A 6 -12.58 29.22 -4.52
C ASN A 6 -12.59 27.73 -4.89
N LEU A 7 -13.08 26.88 -3.99
CA LEU A 7 -13.23 25.45 -4.19
C LEU A 7 -14.40 25.23 -5.16
N GLN A 8 -14.12 24.85 -6.38
CA GLN A 8 -15.15 24.38 -7.32
C GLN A 8 -15.70 23.06 -6.82
N GLN A 9 -17.02 22.96 -6.67
CA GLN A 9 -17.70 21.78 -6.15
C GLN A 9 -18.21 20.93 -7.32
N TYR A 10 -17.75 19.69 -7.43
CA TYR A 10 -18.29 18.68 -8.33
C TYR A 10 -19.22 17.72 -7.58
N ILE A 11 -20.28 17.28 -8.24
CA ILE A 11 -21.28 16.37 -7.66
C ILE A 11 -21.02 14.97 -8.24
N PHE A 12 -20.52 14.06 -7.41
CA PHE A 12 -20.62 12.63 -7.63
C PHE A 12 -21.71 12.12 -6.68
N GLY A 13 -22.90 11.82 -7.19
CA GLY A 13 -23.99 11.23 -6.41
C GLY A 13 -24.35 12.01 -5.13
N ASN A 14 -24.81 13.25 -5.20
CA ASN A 14 -25.29 14.10 -4.09
C ASN A 14 -24.29 14.47 -2.97
N ILE A 15 -23.03 14.10 -3.04
CA ILE A 15 -22.00 14.52 -2.07
C ILE A 15 -21.17 15.64 -2.73
N LYS A 16 -21.13 16.80 -2.08
CA LYS A 16 -20.25 17.92 -2.48
C LYS A 16 -18.81 17.58 -2.11
N MET A 17 -17.98 17.15 -3.06
CA MET A 17 -16.53 16.98 -2.86
C MET A 17 -15.80 18.31 -3.11
N PRO A 18 -15.07 18.85 -2.14
CA PRO A 18 -14.17 19.95 -2.40
C PRO A 18 -13.04 19.50 -3.33
N GLN A 19 -12.82 20.27 -4.40
CA GLN A 19 -11.78 20.01 -5.39
C GLN A 19 -10.58 20.92 -5.14
N PHE A 20 -9.40 20.32 -5.11
CA PHE A 20 -8.12 21.03 -4.96
C PHE A 20 -7.28 20.89 -6.24
N ASP A 21 -7.08 22.00 -6.95
CA ASP A 21 -6.21 22.04 -8.13
C ASP A 21 -4.76 22.28 -7.70
N LEU A 22 -3.94 21.23 -7.80
CA LEU A 22 -2.57 21.26 -7.34
C LEU A 22 -1.68 22.25 -8.09
N GLN A 23 -1.99 22.52 -9.37
CA GLN A 23 -1.24 23.49 -10.17
C GLN A 23 -1.54 24.95 -9.77
N LYS A 24 -2.73 25.21 -9.21
CA LYS A 24 -3.13 26.57 -8.78
C LYS A 24 -2.70 26.89 -7.35
N HIS A 25 -2.80 25.89 -6.46
CA HIS A 25 -2.67 26.11 -5.01
C HIS A 25 -1.38 25.58 -4.43
N GLY A 26 -0.70 24.67 -5.14
CA GLY A 26 0.59 24.12 -4.75
C GLY A 26 0.49 22.99 -3.72
N LEU A 27 1.54 22.16 -3.67
CA LEU A 27 1.61 20.96 -2.86
C LEU A 27 1.53 21.24 -1.35
N ARG A 28 2.25 22.27 -0.89
CA ARG A 28 2.31 22.62 0.54
C ARG A 28 0.92 22.92 1.09
N SER A 29 0.18 23.77 0.39
CA SER A 29 -1.19 24.14 0.78
C SER A 29 -2.14 22.93 0.76
N LEU A 30 -1.98 21.99 -0.20
CA LEU A 30 -2.75 20.76 -0.19
C LEU A 30 -2.51 19.95 1.09
N ASN A 31 -1.24 19.66 1.39
CA ASN A 31 -0.91 18.84 2.56
C ASN A 31 -1.32 19.53 3.87
N GLU A 32 -1.14 20.84 4.01
CA GLU A 32 -1.64 21.62 5.15
C GLU A 32 -3.15 21.43 5.34
N VAL A 33 -3.94 21.58 4.27
CA VAL A 33 -5.40 21.43 4.34
C VAL A 33 -5.81 20.00 4.70
N LEU A 34 -5.16 18.97 4.14
CA LEU A 34 -5.49 17.58 4.43
C LEU A 34 -5.06 17.16 5.86
N GLN A 35 -3.95 17.69 6.36
CA GLN A 35 -3.44 17.42 7.71
C GLN A 35 -4.22 18.15 8.80
N ASP A 36 -4.81 19.31 8.48
CA ASP A 36 -5.64 20.09 9.41
C ASP A 36 -7.04 19.49 9.62
N GLN A 37 -7.39 18.40 8.92
CA GLN A 37 -8.67 17.74 9.12
C GLN A 37 -8.76 17.14 10.53
N LYS A 38 -9.95 17.24 11.14
CA LYS A 38 -10.16 16.70 12.49
C LYS A 38 -10.27 15.19 12.44
N LYS A 39 -9.69 14.50 13.41
CA LYS A 39 -9.75 13.05 13.56
C LYS A 39 -11.17 12.48 13.67
N GLU A 40 -12.11 13.29 14.10
CA GLU A 40 -13.53 12.93 14.29
C GLU A 40 -14.39 13.24 13.06
N THR A 41 -13.79 13.74 11.97
CA THR A 41 -14.51 14.10 10.74
C THR A 41 -14.79 12.84 9.92
N ASN A 42 -16.05 12.41 9.83
CA ASN A 42 -16.44 11.16 9.20
C ASN A 42 -16.82 11.26 7.72
N GLU A 43 -16.81 12.44 7.08
CA GLU A 43 -17.49 12.61 5.79
C GLU A 43 -16.84 13.63 4.83
N ILE A 44 -15.55 13.89 4.91
CA ILE A 44 -14.92 14.80 3.95
C ILE A 44 -14.15 14.01 2.92
N SER A 45 -14.70 13.96 1.71
CA SER A 45 -14.01 13.48 0.52
C SER A 45 -13.36 14.65 -0.21
N TRP A 46 -12.11 14.52 -0.58
CA TRP A 46 -11.33 15.52 -1.32
C TRP A 46 -10.97 15.00 -2.71
N GLU A 47 -11.18 15.81 -3.75
CA GLU A 47 -10.65 15.53 -5.07
C GLU A 47 -9.41 16.40 -5.33
N VAL A 48 -8.28 15.76 -5.66
CA VAL A 48 -7.04 16.42 -6.05
C VAL A 48 -6.84 16.24 -7.54
N ILE A 49 -6.86 17.35 -8.28
CA ILE A 49 -6.68 17.35 -9.75
C ILE A 49 -5.34 17.94 -10.15
N ASN A 50 -4.90 17.60 -11.36
CA ASN A 50 -3.65 18.09 -11.97
C ASN A 50 -2.38 17.74 -11.15
N PRO A 51 -2.23 16.51 -10.63
CA PRO A 51 -1.04 16.13 -9.87
C PRO A 51 0.24 16.17 -10.71
N LYS A 52 0.18 15.85 -12.01
CA LYS A 52 1.28 15.91 -12.99
C LYS A 52 2.60 15.35 -12.44
N GLY A 53 2.57 14.22 -11.75
CA GLY A 53 3.76 13.59 -11.19
C GLY A 53 4.36 14.30 -9.97
N SER A 54 3.65 15.22 -9.34
CA SER A 54 4.13 15.88 -8.12
C SER A 54 4.41 14.88 -7.02
N HIS A 55 5.44 15.16 -6.23
CA HIS A 55 5.92 14.31 -5.15
C HIS A 55 5.19 14.59 -3.83
N ALA A 56 5.21 13.65 -2.90
CA ALA A 56 4.73 13.82 -1.51
C ALA A 56 3.29 14.36 -1.40
N ILE A 57 2.40 13.90 -2.28
CA ILE A 57 0.97 14.24 -2.22
C ILE A 57 0.30 13.43 -1.12
N ALA A 58 -0.59 14.05 -0.34
CA ALA A 58 -1.40 13.42 0.70
C ALA A 58 -0.55 12.68 1.77
N VAL A 59 0.48 13.34 2.27
CA VAL A 59 1.41 12.78 3.27
C VAL A 59 0.96 13.10 4.68
N GLY A 60 1.11 12.13 5.61
CA GLY A 60 0.94 12.34 7.05
C GLY A 60 -0.50 12.65 7.47
N ILE A 61 -1.49 12.18 6.77
CA ILE A 61 -2.90 12.41 7.09
C ILE A 61 -3.30 11.55 8.30
N ASP A 62 -3.74 12.20 9.38
CA ASP A 62 -4.24 11.57 10.59
C ASP A 62 -5.72 11.89 10.83
N ALA A 63 -6.52 11.69 9.79
CA ALA A 63 -7.97 11.87 9.83
C ALA A 63 -8.66 10.83 8.91
N PRO A 64 -9.87 10.35 9.26
CA PRO A 64 -10.61 9.36 8.48
C PRO A 64 -11.32 10.01 7.28
N ILE A 65 -10.54 10.63 6.40
CA ILE A 65 -11.02 11.30 5.19
C ILE A 65 -10.77 10.46 3.95
N GLU A 66 -11.51 10.73 2.90
CA GLU A 66 -11.31 10.18 1.57
C GLU A 66 -10.58 11.19 0.67
N VAL A 67 -9.54 10.74 -0.02
CA VAL A 67 -8.77 11.57 -0.96
C VAL A 67 -8.69 10.87 -2.30
N ILE A 68 -9.32 11.44 -3.32
CA ILE A 68 -9.25 10.95 -4.70
C ILE A 68 -8.25 11.83 -5.46
N ILE A 69 -7.20 11.20 -6.01
CA ILE A 69 -6.18 11.90 -6.80
C ILE A 69 -6.35 11.53 -8.26
N THR A 70 -6.83 12.46 -9.07
CA THR A 70 -7.12 12.25 -10.49
C THR A 70 -5.87 12.46 -11.33
N GLY A 71 -5.11 11.38 -11.54
CA GLY A 71 -3.89 11.33 -12.33
C GLY A 71 -2.70 10.72 -11.59
N SER A 72 -1.57 10.59 -12.29
CA SER A 72 -0.36 9.96 -11.75
C SER A 72 0.42 10.90 -10.82
N THR A 73 1.06 10.33 -9.78
CA THR A 73 1.86 11.05 -8.79
C THR A 73 3.33 10.68 -8.85
N GLY A 74 4.18 11.49 -8.22
CA GLY A 74 5.59 11.20 -8.04
C GLY A 74 5.88 10.34 -6.81
N TYR A 75 7.07 10.49 -6.22
CA TYR A 75 7.48 9.70 -5.06
C TYR A 75 6.71 10.09 -3.79
N TYR A 76 6.66 9.12 -2.83
CA TYR A 76 6.18 9.31 -1.46
C TYR A 76 4.71 9.72 -1.34
N CYS A 77 3.87 9.37 -2.32
CA CYS A 77 2.43 9.61 -2.25
C CYS A 77 1.81 8.78 -1.12
N GLY A 78 0.96 9.38 -0.29
CA GLY A 78 0.32 8.71 0.83
C GLY A 78 1.27 8.24 1.93
N GLY A 79 2.51 8.74 1.96
CA GLY A 79 3.48 8.39 2.99
C GLY A 79 3.00 8.76 4.39
N MET A 80 3.31 7.97 5.42
CA MET A 80 2.91 8.15 6.82
C MET A 80 1.39 8.31 7.02
N ASN A 81 0.57 7.78 6.11
CA ASN A 81 -0.89 7.80 6.28
C ASN A 81 -1.30 7.04 7.53
N GLN A 82 -2.21 7.61 8.33
CA GLN A 82 -2.70 6.98 9.55
C GLN A 82 -4.15 6.52 9.45
N GLN A 83 -5.05 7.31 8.85
CA GLN A 83 -6.47 6.97 8.86
C GLN A 83 -7.17 7.14 7.51
N ALA A 84 -6.59 7.95 6.61
CA ALA A 84 -7.25 8.29 5.36
C ALA A 84 -7.38 7.10 4.40
N ASN A 85 -8.44 7.16 3.58
CA ASN A 85 -8.58 6.36 2.37
C ASN A 85 -8.13 7.19 1.17
N ILE A 86 -7.01 6.78 0.54
CA ILE A 86 -6.41 7.50 -0.59
C ILE A 86 -6.56 6.64 -1.84
N ASN A 87 -7.20 7.17 -2.88
CA ASN A 87 -7.32 6.53 -4.19
C ASN A 87 -6.58 7.36 -5.25
N VAL A 88 -5.58 6.77 -5.89
CA VAL A 88 -4.83 7.39 -6.99
C VAL A 88 -5.31 6.79 -8.31
N GLN A 89 -6.02 7.60 -9.09
CA GLN A 89 -6.52 7.24 -10.43
C GLN A 89 -5.40 7.38 -11.48
N GLY A 90 -4.31 6.66 -11.26
CA GLY A 90 -3.12 6.69 -12.09
C GLY A 90 -2.01 5.84 -11.52
N SER A 91 -0.79 5.98 -12.04
CA SER A 91 0.40 5.32 -11.55
C SER A 91 1.14 6.20 -10.54
N VAL A 92 2.00 5.58 -9.72
CA VAL A 92 2.73 6.28 -8.66
C VAL A 92 4.23 6.07 -8.74
N GLY A 93 4.98 7.09 -8.31
CA GLY A 93 6.43 7.05 -8.19
C GLY A 93 6.91 6.17 -7.02
N PRO A 94 8.23 6.19 -6.72
CA PRO A 94 8.81 5.39 -5.64
C PRO A 94 8.26 5.74 -4.26
N GLY A 95 8.17 4.74 -3.37
CA GLY A 95 7.82 4.94 -1.96
C GLY A 95 6.35 5.31 -1.70
N VAL A 96 5.41 4.85 -2.55
CA VAL A 96 3.99 5.02 -2.24
C VAL A 96 3.66 4.32 -0.92
N ALA A 97 2.87 4.98 -0.06
CA ALA A 97 2.47 4.48 1.26
C ALA A 97 3.66 4.08 2.18
N GLU A 98 4.84 4.67 1.95
CA GLU A 98 6.00 4.44 2.82
C GLU A 98 5.70 4.91 4.26
N ASN A 99 6.08 4.11 5.26
CA ASN A 99 5.75 4.32 6.68
C ASN A 99 4.25 4.43 6.99
N MET A 100 3.37 3.92 6.15
CA MET A 100 1.93 3.89 6.42
C MET A 100 1.64 3.17 7.73
N MET A 101 0.77 3.74 8.57
CA MET A 101 0.43 3.20 9.89
C MET A 101 -0.94 2.52 9.91
N SER A 102 -1.91 3.07 9.19
CA SER A 102 -3.25 2.49 9.02
C SER A 102 -4.02 3.18 7.87
N GLY A 103 -5.30 2.89 7.70
CA GLY A 103 -6.12 3.38 6.58
C GLY A 103 -5.95 2.52 5.33
N LYS A 104 -6.32 3.06 4.18
CA LYS A 104 -6.27 2.35 2.88
C LYS A 104 -5.67 3.25 1.80
N VAL A 105 -4.76 2.71 1.01
CA VAL A 105 -4.23 3.38 -0.19
C VAL A 105 -4.46 2.47 -1.39
N VAL A 106 -5.14 2.99 -2.41
CA VAL A 106 -5.46 2.25 -3.66
C VAL A 106 -4.81 2.96 -4.83
N ILE A 107 -4.09 2.20 -5.65
CA ILE A 107 -3.44 2.66 -6.87
C ILE A 107 -4.07 1.95 -8.05
N GLU A 108 -4.75 2.68 -8.92
CA GLU A 108 -5.43 2.11 -10.10
C GLU A 108 -4.43 1.66 -11.19
N GLY A 109 -3.25 2.28 -11.25
CA GLY A 109 -2.17 1.95 -12.17
C GLY A 109 -1.04 1.15 -11.52
N ASP A 110 0.18 1.37 -12.03
CA ASP A 110 1.40 0.74 -11.55
C ASP A 110 2.05 1.54 -10.42
N ALA A 111 2.78 0.85 -9.54
CA ALA A 111 3.64 1.45 -8.54
C ALA A 111 5.13 1.23 -8.87
N SER A 112 5.93 2.26 -8.70
CA SER A 112 7.37 2.20 -8.85
C SER A 112 8.02 1.47 -7.65
N GLN A 113 9.30 1.67 -7.42
CA GLN A 113 10.08 0.99 -6.39
C GLN A 113 9.60 1.33 -4.97
N TYR A 114 9.86 0.44 -4.02
CA TYR A 114 9.65 0.63 -2.58
C TYR A 114 8.19 0.86 -2.15
N ALA A 115 7.21 0.38 -2.93
CA ALA A 115 5.81 0.48 -2.55
C ALA A 115 5.57 -0.18 -1.18
N GLY A 116 4.95 0.54 -0.25
CA GLY A 116 4.67 0.06 1.11
C GLY A 116 5.89 -0.15 2.00
N ALA A 117 7.06 0.43 1.65
CA ALA A 117 8.27 0.30 2.43
C ALA A 117 8.05 0.69 3.90
N THR A 118 8.58 -0.11 4.83
CA THR A 118 8.51 0.13 6.28
C THR A 118 7.09 0.34 6.85
N GLY A 119 6.05 0.04 6.07
CA GLY A 119 4.65 0.19 6.48
C GLY A 119 4.32 -0.65 7.72
N GLN A 120 3.64 -0.04 8.69
CA GLN A 120 3.35 -0.61 10.00
C GLN A 120 1.94 -1.21 10.09
N GLY A 121 1.04 -0.79 9.22
CA GLY A 121 -0.34 -1.28 9.20
C GLY A 121 -1.15 -0.69 8.03
N GLY A 122 -2.43 -1.02 8.01
CA GLY A 122 -3.33 -0.62 6.92
C GLY A 122 -3.26 -1.53 5.71
N LEU A 123 -3.86 -1.10 4.61
CA LEU A 123 -3.96 -1.84 3.36
C LEU A 123 -3.49 -0.97 2.17
N LEU A 124 -2.45 -1.43 1.49
CA LEU A 124 -2.04 -0.90 0.18
C LEU A 124 -2.51 -1.84 -0.92
N VAL A 125 -3.29 -1.34 -1.86
CA VAL A 125 -3.74 -2.07 -3.06
C VAL A 125 -3.11 -1.46 -4.30
N ILE A 126 -2.49 -2.27 -5.14
CA ILE A 126 -1.93 -1.86 -6.43
C ILE A 126 -2.61 -2.70 -7.50
N LYS A 127 -3.50 -2.08 -8.30
CA LYS A 127 -4.26 -2.80 -9.34
C LYS A 127 -3.40 -3.16 -10.57
N GLY A 128 -2.29 -2.44 -10.77
CA GLY A 128 -1.27 -2.77 -11.76
C GLY A 128 -0.14 -3.62 -11.17
N ASN A 129 1.08 -3.37 -11.65
CA ASN A 129 2.32 -4.00 -11.18
C ASN A 129 3.01 -3.15 -10.12
N ALA A 130 3.81 -3.77 -9.27
CA ALA A 130 4.78 -3.09 -8.43
C ALA A 130 6.21 -3.43 -8.87
N SER A 131 7.08 -2.44 -8.81
CA SER A 131 8.48 -2.61 -9.20
C SER A 131 9.30 -3.28 -8.07
N SER A 132 10.61 -3.15 -8.11
CA SER A 132 11.53 -3.76 -7.14
C SER A 132 11.30 -3.28 -5.71
N ARG A 133 11.62 -4.15 -4.74
CA ARG A 133 11.56 -3.87 -3.29
C ARG A 133 10.17 -3.46 -2.78
N CYS A 134 9.10 -3.96 -3.41
CA CYS A 134 7.75 -3.83 -2.87
C CYS A 134 7.69 -4.49 -1.48
N GLY A 135 7.21 -3.78 -0.46
CA GLY A 135 7.15 -4.28 0.92
C GLY A 135 8.50 -4.41 1.63
N ILE A 136 9.57 -3.74 1.13
CA ILE A 136 10.86 -3.75 1.83
C ILE A 136 10.70 -3.29 3.28
N SER A 137 11.27 -4.07 4.20
CA SER A 137 11.26 -3.81 5.66
C SER A 137 9.87 -3.53 6.24
N MET A 138 8.79 -4.03 5.62
CA MET A 138 7.43 -3.85 6.13
C MET A 138 7.30 -4.42 7.55
N LYS A 139 6.47 -3.77 8.39
CA LYS A 139 6.34 -4.03 9.82
C LYS A 139 4.90 -4.32 10.26
N GLY A 140 4.03 -4.74 9.35
CA GLY A 140 2.63 -5.07 9.65
C GLY A 140 1.63 -4.64 8.58
N ILE A 141 2.01 -3.85 7.61
CA ILE A 141 1.15 -3.47 6.48
C ILE A 141 0.69 -4.69 5.68
N ASN A 142 -0.54 -4.65 5.16
CA ASN A 142 -1.01 -5.58 4.15
C ASN A 142 -0.86 -4.93 2.77
N ILE A 143 -0.22 -5.63 1.85
CA ILE A 143 -0.01 -5.17 0.47
C ILE A 143 -0.63 -6.21 -0.47
N VAL A 144 -1.54 -5.77 -1.35
CA VAL A 144 -2.14 -6.61 -2.39
C VAL A 144 -1.78 -6.02 -3.75
N VAL A 145 -1.09 -6.80 -4.58
CA VAL A 145 -0.71 -6.43 -5.94
C VAL A 145 -1.45 -7.34 -6.91
N HIS A 146 -2.30 -6.77 -7.77
CA HIS A 146 -3.05 -7.55 -8.77
C HIS A 146 -2.14 -8.07 -9.90
N GLY A 147 -1.10 -7.32 -10.24
CA GLY A 147 -0.09 -7.69 -11.23
C GLY A 147 1.14 -8.38 -10.63
N ASN A 148 2.28 -8.12 -11.24
CA ASN A 148 3.57 -8.68 -10.90
C ASN A 148 4.33 -7.80 -9.91
N ILE A 149 5.32 -8.39 -9.23
CA ILE A 149 6.29 -7.64 -8.40
C ILE A 149 7.72 -7.86 -8.89
N GLY A 150 8.56 -6.84 -8.65
CA GLY A 150 9.95 -6.85 -9.10
C GLY A 150 10.92 -7.52 -8.12
N HIS A 151 12.19 -7.37 -8.44
CA HIS A 151 13.34 -7.88 -7.73
C HIS A 151 13.40 -7.46 -6.25
N MET A 152 13.83 -8.37 -5.37
CA MET A 152 14.01 -8.16 -3.92
C MET A 152 12.77 -7.64 -3.20
N SER A 153 11.57 -7.98 -3.64
CA SER A 153 10.36 -7.65 -2.91
C SER A 153 10.32 -8.37 -1.56
N ALA A 154 9.79 -7.71 -0.53
CA ALA A 154 9.81 -8.13 0.87
C ALA A 154 11.22 -8.34 1.47
N PHE A 155 12.26 -7.64 0.94
CA PHE A 155 13.60 -7.66 1.55
C PHE A 155 13.53 -7.18 3.01
N MET A 156 14.09 -7.98 3.94
CA MET A 156 14.07 -7.71 5.38
C MET A 156 12.66 -7.41 5.95
N ALA A 157 11.63 -7.98 5.36
CA ALA A 157 10.26 -7.82 5.83
C ALA A 157 10.09 -8.44 7.23
N GLN A 158 9.61 -7.65 8.19
CA GLN A 158 9.53 -8.05 9.59
C GLN A 158 8.20 -8.74 9.91
N SER A 159 7.08 -8.12 9.55
CA SER A 159 5.73 -8.66 9.72
C SER A 159 4.77 -8.07 8.69
N GLY A 160 3.54 -8.59 8.64
CA GLY A 160 2.54 -8.19 7.67
C GLY A 160 2.40 -9.19 6.53
N ASN A 161 1.63 -8.83 5.51
CA ASN A 161 1.28 -9.73 4.42
C ASN A 161 1.53 -9.06 3.07
N LEU A 162 2.25 -9.74 2.18
CA LEU A 162 2.40 -9.37 0.78
C LEU A 162 1.70 -10.41 -0.09
N ILE A 163 0.65 -9.98 -0.80
CA ILE A 163 -0.18 -10.82 -1.66
C ILE A 163 0.02 -10.39 -3.11
N VAL A 164 0.41 -11.32 -3.97
CA VAL A 164 0.76 -11.08 -5.37
C VAL A 164 -0.08 -11.98 -6.26
N CYS A 165 -0.97 -11.39 -7.06
CA CYS A 165 -1.84 -12.17 -7.97
C CYS A 165 -1.12 -12.58 -9.27
N GLY A 166 -0.03 -11.91 -9.62
CA GLY A 166 0.87 -12.23 -10.73
C GLY A 166 2.14 -12.95 -10.28
N ASP A 167 3.23 -12.68 -10.99
CA ASP A 167 4.55 -13.27 -10.80
C ASP A 167 5.43 -12.43 -9.85
N ALA A 168 6.39 -13.09 -9.21
CA ALA A 168 7.42 -12.43 -8.41
C ALA A 168 8.80 -12.56 -9.08
N GLY A 169 9.56 -11.45 -9.08
CA GLY A 169 10.91 -11.37 -9.61
C GLY A 169 11.96 -12.11 -8.77
N ASP A 170 13.23 -11.78 -9.02
CA ASP A 170 14.37 -12.41 -8.32
C ASP A 170 14.44 -12.04 -6.84
N ALA A 171 14.99 -12.94 -6.04
CA ALA A 171 15.31 -12.76 -4.62
C ALA A 171 14.11 -12.32 -3.77
N LEU A 172 12.94 -12.97 -3.98
CA LEU A 172 11.75 -12.75 -3.16
C LEU A 172 12.03 -13.09 -1.70
N GLY A 173 11.72 -12.16 -0.78
CA GLY A 173 11.76 -12.40 0.66
C GLY A 173 13.16 -12.63 1.23
N ASP A 174 14.19 -12.02 0.63
CA ASP A 174 15.54 -12.12 1.18
C ASP A 174 15.58 -11.59 2.60
N SER A 175 16.17 -12.37 3.50
CA SER A 175 16.37 -12.02 4.92
C SER A 175 15.06 -11.64 5.65
N LEU A 176 13.96 -12.26 5.32
CA LEU A 176 12.67 -11.94 5.97
C LEU A 176 12.53 -12.57 7.36
N TYR A 177 11.74 -11.95 8.23
CA TYR A 177 11.43 -12.42 9.58
C TYR A 177 10.09 -13.17 9.62
N GLU A 178 9.02 -12.49 10.04
CA GLU A 178 7.70 -13.08 10.30
C GLU A 178 6.66 -12.76 9.24
N ALA A 179 7.03 -11.94 8.25
CA ALA A 179 6.14 -11.58 7.18
C ALA A 179 5.69 -12.81 6.39
N LYS A 180 4.44 -12.80 5.94
CA LYS A 180 3.85 -13.85 5.12
C LYS A 180 3.75 -13.36 3.68
N LEU A 181 4.30 -14.12 2.75
CA LEU A 181 4.26 -13.81 1.34
C LEU A 181 3.37 -14.83 0.64
N PHE A 182 2.46 -14.35 -0.20
CA PHE A 182 1.55 -15.18 -0.97
C PHE A 182 1.68 -14.82 -2.44
N VAL A 183 2.03 -15.77 -3.28
CA VAL A 183 2.20 -15.55 -4.72
C VAL A 183 1.35 -16.58 -5.47
N ARG A 184 0.48 -16.09 -6.34
CA ARG A 184 -0.35 -16.94 -7.19
C ARG A 184 0.42 -17.44 -8.42
N GLY A 185 1.20 -16.56 -9.03
CA GLY A 185 2.00 -16.87 -10.22
C GLY A 185 3.29 -17.61 -9.93
N SER A 186 4.27 -17.44 -10.79
CA SER A 186 5.61 -17.99 -10.66
C SER A 186 6.48 -17.10 -9.76
N VAL A 187 7.49 -17.71 -9.12
CA VAL A 187 8.55 -17.00 -8.40
C VAL A 187 9.86 -17.30 -9.11
N LYS A 188 10.54 -16.26 -9.60
CA LYS A 188 11.76 -16.44 -10.40
C LYS A 188 12.92 -16.98 -9.55
N SER A 189 13.13 -16.43 -8.35
CA SER A 189 14.03 -16.99 -7.34
C SER A 189 13.65 -16.52 -5.94
N LEU A 190 13.97 -17.32 -4.93
CA LEU A 190 13.82 -16.94 -3.54
C LEU A 190 15.11 -16.27 -3.05
N GLY A 191 14.97 -15.32 -2.14
CA GLY A 191 16.09 -14.72 -1.43
C GLY A 191 16.64 -15.63 -0.33
N THR A 192 17.70 -15.16 0.33
CA THR A 192 18.33 -15.88 1.43
C THR A 192 17.34 -16.06 2.58
N ASP A 193 17.29 -17.27 3.14
CA ASP A 193 16.39 -17.64 4.24
C ASP A 193 14.88 -17.56 3.94
N CYS A 194 14.50 -17.57 2.66
CA CYS A 194 13.10 -17.66 2.23
C CYS A 194 12.82 -19.06 1.67
N GLU A 195 11.72 -19.66 2.06
CA GLU A 195 11.29 -20.96 1.54
C GLU A 195 9.78 -21.03 1.37
N GLN A 196 9.31 -21.96 0.54
CA GLN A 196 7.88 -22.23 0.41
C GLN A 196 7.38 -22.92 1.68
N LYS A 197 6.26 -22.44 2.20
CA LYS A 197 5.58 -22.96 3.39
C LYS A 197 4.22 -23.54 3.04
N GLU A 198 3.67 -24.33 3.94
CA GLU A 198 2.32 -24.85 3.84
C GLU A 198 1.28 -23.72 3.85
N LEU A 199 0.30 -23.80 2.96
CA LEU A 199 -0.88 -22.93 2.96
C LEU A 199 -1.96 -23.58 3.85
N ARG A 200 -2.10 -23.11 5.08
CA ARG A 200 -3.06 -23.63 6.06
C ARG A 200 -4.42 -22.95 5.97
N PRO A 201 -5.48 -23.50 6.59
CA PRO A 201 -6.82 -22.90 6.56
C PRO A 201 -6.88 -21.45 7.01
N GLU A 202 -6.14 -21.07 8.05
CA GLU A 202 -6.08 -19.68 8.56
C GLU A 202 -5.50 -18.71 7.52
N HIS A 203 -4.58 -19.18 6.67
CA HIS A 203 -4.02 -18.37 5.58
C HIS A 203 -5.04 -18.19 4.44
N VAL A 204 -5.84 -19.21 4.16
CA VAL A 204 -6.92 -19.13 3.16
C VAL A 204 -7.97 -18.10 3.61
N GLU A 205 -8.37 -18.11 4.88
CA GLU A 205 -9.31 -17.13 5.41
C GLU A 205 -8.74 -15.70 5.39
N LEU A 206 -7.46 -15.53 5.72
CA LEU A 206 -6.75 -14.25 5.60
C LEU A 206 -6.75 -13.74 4.14
N LEU A 207 -6.41 -14.61 3.20
CA LEU A 207 -6.42 -14.30 1.77
C LEU A 207 -7.82 -13.89 1.30
N LYS A 208 -8.87 -14.65 1.65
CA LYS A 208 -10.27 -14.30 1.31
C LYS A 208 -10.61 -12.89 1.74
N LYS A 209 -10.29 -12.54 2.99
CA LYS A 209 -10.54 -11.21 3.54
C LYS A 209 -9.81 -10.13 2.75
N LEU A 210 -8.48 -10.26 2.59
CA LEU A 210 -7.66 -9.23 1.98
C LEU A 210 -7.90 -9.07 0.47
N LEU A 211 -8.19 -10.17 -0.24
CA LEU A 211 -8.57 -10.13 -1.66
C LEU A 211 -9.93 -9.45 -1.84
N PHE A 212 -10.90 -9.74 -0.97
CA PHE A 212 -12.19 -9.06 -0.99
C PHE A 212 -12.04 -7.55 -0.74
N GLU A 213 -11.28 -7.14 0.29
CA GLU A 213 -10.99 -5.73 0.59
C GLU A 213 -10.22 -5.01 -0.54
N ALA A 214 -9.43 -5.77 -1.31
CA ALA A 214 -8.67 -5.29 -2.46
C ALA A 214 -9.46 -5.35 -3.78
N GLU A 215 -10.71 -5.80 -3.77
CA GLU A 215 -11.56 -5.97 -4.97
C GLU A 215 -10.90 -6.90 -6.01
N CYS A 216 -10.24 -7.96 -5.56
CA CYS A 216 -9.53 -8.92 -6.40
C CYS A 216 -10.26 -10.26 -6.43
N ASP A 217 -10.84 -10.61 -7.58
CA ASP A 217 -11.62 -11.83 -7.76
C ASP A 217 -10.73 -13.00 -8.22
N VAL A 218 -9.90 -13.49 -7.27
CA VAL A 218 -9.07 -14.68 -7.46
C VAL A 218 -9.26 -15.64 -6.29
N LYS A 219 -9.09 -16.95 -6.55
CA LYS A 219 -9.30 -17.97 -5.51
C LYS A 219 -8.10 -18.04 -4.58
N PRO A 220 -8.29 -17.94 -3.26
CA PRO A 220 -7.20 -18.03 -2.25
C PRO A 220 -6.39 -19.32 -2.36
N GLU A 221 -7.01 -20.43 -2.77
CA GLU A 221 -6.39 -21.75 -2.89
C GLU A 221 -5.35 -21.82 -4.04
N GLU A 222 -5.35 -20.85 -4.97
CA GLU A 222 -4.39 -20.78 -6.06
C GLU A 222 -3.01 -20.21 -5.61
N PHE A 223 -2.93 -19.66 -4.39
CA PHE A 223 -1.70 -19.05 -3.89
C PHE A 223 -0.75 -20.07 -3.27
N LYS A 224 0.54 -19.84 -3.45
CA LYS A 224 1.61 -20.50 -2.69
C LYS A 224 2.08 -19.54 -1.61
N ARG A 225 2.31 -20.06 -0.41
CA ARG A 225 2.82 -19.28 0.71
C ARG A 225 4.33 -19.42 0.83
N TYR A 226 5.01 -18.30 1.15
CA TYR A 226 6.44 -18.25 1.43
C TYR A 226 6.68 -17.54 2.76
N GLY A 227 7.77 -17.89 3.43
CA GLY A 227 8.14 -17.35 4.74
C GLY A 227 9.57 -17.71 5.10
N SER A 228 10.05 -17.20 6.24
CA SER A 228 11.42 -17.44 6.71
C SER A 228 11.69 -18.92 7.01
N ALA A 229 12.86 -19.41 6.59
CA ALA A 229 13.39 -20.72 7.00
C ALA A 229 13.97 -20.70 8.42
N ARG A 230 14.00 -19.53 9.08
CA ARG A 230 14.50 -19.34 10.46
C ARG A 230 15.96 -19.77 10.66
N LYS A 231 16.79 -19.54 9.65
CA LYS A 231 18.22 -19.93 9.70
C LYS A 231 19.15 -18.76 10.00
N LEU A 232 18.75 -17.53 9.62
CA LEU A 232 19.60 -16.34 9.81
C LEU A 232 19.42 -15.67 11.17
N TYR A 233 18.28 -15.84 11.82
CA TYR A 233 17.93 -15.14 13.05
C TYR A 233 17.54 -16.11 14.16
N ASN A 234 17.86 -15.76 15.41
CA ASN A 234 17.36 -16.46 16.59
C ASN A 234 15.92 -16.00 16.86
N PHE A 235 14.94 -16.80 16.48
CA PHE A 235 13.54 -16.56 16.80
C PHE A 235 13.27 -16.96 18.25
N ASN A 236 12.32 -16.26 18.90
CA ASN A 236 11.82 -16.68 20.20
C ASN A 236 11.04 -18.01 20.02
N VAL A 237 11.54 -19.07 20.65
CA VAL A 237 10.98 -20.43 20.56
C VAL A 237 9.53 -20.47 21.09
N ASP A 238 9.19 -19.63 22.07
CA ASP A 238 7.86 -19.58 22.69
C ASP A 238 6.77 -19.11 21.72
N ASN A 239 7.15 -18.41 20.66
CA ASN A 239 6.24 -17.92 19.62
C ASN A 239 6.39 -18.65 18.29
N SER A 240 7.07 -19.79 18.26
CA SER A 240 7.40 -20.51 17.01
C SER A 240 6.17 -20.95 16.21
N ASP A 241 5.04 -21.19 16.88
CA ASP A 241 3.80 -21.65 16.25
C ASP A 241 2.99 -20.52 15.60
N ALA A 242 3.35 -19.26 15.87
CA ALA A 242 2.71 -18.08 15.28
C ALA A 242 3.24 -17.72 13.87
N TYR A 243 4.26 -18.41 13.36
CA TYR A 243 4.97 -18.06 12.11
C TYR A 243 4.75 -19.04 10.98
#